data_6d5b3ddf68e92aabc9e9de7b67db9bc5
#
_entry.id   6d5b3ddf68e92aabc9e9de7b67db9bc5
#
_cell.length_a   1.000
_cell.length_b   1.000
_cell.length_c   1.000
_cell.angle_alpha   90.00
_cell.angle_beta   90.00
_cell.angle_gamma   90.00
#
_symmetry.space_group_name_H-M   'P 1'
#
loop_
_entity.id
_entity.type
_entity.pdbx_description
1 polymer ?
#
loop_
_entity_poly.entity_id
_entity_poly.type
_entity_poly.pdbx_seq_one_letter_code
_entity_poly.pdbx_strand_id
1 'polypeptide(L)'
;IYELYSKKNFRHLENNFDNDSAITLIDFRNELLTRGKGFSVQLGMIYKLQSFRLGVSYNSPTSFDIEEELTQSLETNSVDLDGNNYVDIVDPDIINIYDYKFVSPSKLIFGASNIFANMFIISIDIQSNNYRNGNFKSDYGDSYANLNRTISENLQNTLDFSIGSELRLNSLSLRAGFKKLENPYKISSNYFTSTSLGL
;
A
#
# COMPACT_ATOMS: atom_id res chain seq x y z
N ILE A 1 16.53 -4.63 -2.47
CA ILE A 1 15.88 -5.63 -1.60
C ILE A 1 14.98 -4.86 -0.65
N TYR A 2 13.76 -5.34 -0.47
CA TYR A 2 12.75 -4.76 0.43
C TYR A 2 12.40 -5.80 1.48
N GLU A 3 12.17 -5.35 2.70
CA GLU A 3 11.62 -6.15 3.78
C GLU A 3 10.26 -5.58 4.18
N LEU A 4 9.28 -6.45 4.32
CA LEU A 4 7.94 -6.13 4.77
C LEU A 4 7.70 -6.82 6.10
N TYR A 5 7.24 -6.07 7.07
CA TYR A 5 6.77 -6.59 8.35
C TYR A 5 5.53 -5.82 8.76
N SER A 6 4.46 -6.53 9.08
CA SER A 6 3.22 -5.94 9.59
C SER A 6 2.62 -6.89 10.63
N LYS A 7 2.19 -6.34 11.76
CA LYS A 7 1.42 -7.04 12.78
C LYS A 7 0.14 -6.28 13.02
N LYS A 8 -1.00 -6.94 12.80
CA LYS A 8 -2.33 -6.38 13.03
C LYS A 8 -3.03 -7.19 14.09
N ASN A 9 -3.52 -6.52 15.12
CA ASN A 9 -4.32 -7.12 16.17
C ASN A 9 -5.74 -6.55 16.08
N PHE A 10 -6.71 -7.43 16.12
CA PHE A 10 -8.11 -7.10 16.24
C PHE A 10 -8.68 -7.79 17.45
N ARG A 11 -9.46 -7.08 18.26
CA ARG A 11 -10.19 -7.62 19.39
C ARG A 11 -11.62 -7.12 19.32
N HIS A 12 -12.55 -8.04 19.43
CA HIS A 12 -13.97 -7.74 19.61
C HIS A 12 -14.37 -8.25 20.99
N LEU A 13 -14.82 -7.33 21.82
CA LEU A 13 -15.29 -7.62 23.18
C LEU A 13 -16.76 -7.25 23.26
N GLU A 14 -17.61 -8.21 23.58
CA GLU A 14 -19.03 -8.02 23.77
C GLU A 14 -19.42 -8.50 25.16
N ASN A 15 -20.09 -7.62 25.92
CA ASN A 15 -20.65 -7.94 27.23
C ASN A 15 -22.17 -7.90 27.13
N ASN A 16 -22.83 -8.97 27.51
CA ASN A 16 -24.27 -9.01 27.63
C ASN A 16 -24.65 -8.87 29.13
N PHE A 17 -25.29 -7.76 29.46
CA PHE A 17 -25.74 -7.45 30.80
C PHE A 17 -27.22 -7.84 31.03
N ASP A 18 -27.95 -8.19 29.97
CA ASP A 18 -29.33 -8.64 30.08
C ASP A 18 -29.36 -10.13 30.34
N ASN A 19 -30.11 -10.54 31.41
CA ASN A 19 -30.17 -11.91 31.86
C ASN A 19 -30.91 -12.88 30.93
N ASP A 20 -31.21 -12.48 29.72
CA ASP A 20 -31.97 -13.26 28.76
C ASP A 20 -31.08 -14.22 27.92
N SER A 21 -29.78 -14.14 28.07
CA SER A 21 -28.82 -14.99 27.36
C SER A 21 -27.89 -15.73 28.32
N ALA A 22 -27.64 -17.01 28.09
CA ALA A 22 -26.68 -17.78 28.85
C ALA A 22 -25.23 -17.28 28.67
N ILE A 23 -24.93 -16.57 27.58
CA ILE A 23 -23.59 -16.02 27.31
C ILE A 23 -23.53 -14.59 27.84
N THR A 24 -22.57 -14.34 28.73
CA THR A 24 -22.36 -13.04 29.39
C THR A 24 -21.20 -12.25 28.81
N LEU A 25 -20.19 -12.92 28.22
CA LEU A 25 -19.01 -12.31 27.62
C LEU A 25 -18.61 -13.08 26.37
N ILE A 26 -18.23 -12.33 25.34
CA ILE A 26 -17.53 -12.84 24.16
C ILE A 26 -16.27 -11.98 23.95
N ASP A 27 -15.09 -12.59 23.97
CA ASP A 27 -13.81 -11.95 23.66
C ASP A 27 -13.17 -12.69 22.48
N PHE A 28 -13.34 -12.13 21.29
CA PHE A 28 -12.72 -12.64 20.07
C PHE A 28 -11.46 -11.84 19.76
N ARG A 29 -10.36 -12.54 19.61
CA ARG A 29 -9.06 -11.96 19.23
C ARG A 29 -8.56 -12.55 17.93
N ASN A 30 -7.98 -11.70 17.13
CA ASN A 30 -7.41 -12.05 15.84
C ASN A 30 -6.07 -11.33 15.69
N GLU A 31 -5.01 -12.08 15.46
CA GLU A 31 -3.67 -11.56 15.19
C GLU A 31 -3.22 -12.02 13.81
N LEU A 32 -2.92 -11.07 12.93
CA LEU A 32 -2.34 -11.31 11.61
C LEU A 32 -0.90 -10.77 11.60
N LEU A 33 0.04 -11.67 11.41
CA LEU A 33 1.45 -11.37 11.24
C LEU A 33 1.81 -11.58 9.78
N THR A 34 2.26 -10.53 9.11
CA THR A 34 2.71 -10.56 7.70
C THR A 34 4.21 -10.30 7.65
N ARG A 35 4.95 -11.18 7.02
CA ARG A 35 6.37 -11.04 6.71
C ARG A 35 6.57 -11.16 5.22
N GLY A 36 7.53 -10.43 4.67
CA GLY A 36 7.82 -10.55 3.24
C GLY A 36 9.20 -10.02 2.86
N LYS A 37 9.71 -10.55 1.76
CA LYS A 37 10.94 -10.07 1.13
C LYS A 37 10.67 -9.80 -0.34
N GLY A 38 11.18 -8.68 -0.83
CA GLY A 38 10.96 -8.27 -2.20
C GLY A 38 12.23 -7.88 -2.91
N PHE A 39 12.25 -8.13 -4.22
CA PHE A 39 13.33 -7.72 -5.11
C PHE A 39 12.78 -6.94 -6.30
N SER A 40 13.44 -5.83 -6.63
CA SER A 40 13.20 -5.08 -7.86
C SER A 40 14.50 -4.47 -8.38
N VAL A 41 14.46 -4.05 -9.64
CA VAL A 41 15.56 -3.34 -10.30
C VAL A 41 15.08 -1.94 -10.67
N GLN A 42 15.94 -0.96 -10.40
CA GLN A 42 15.71 0.42 -10.82
C GLN A 42 16.85 0.85 -11.74
N LEU A 43 16.48 1.40 -12.89
CA LEU A 43 17.39 1.97 -13.86
C LEU A 43 17.03 3.43 -14.08
N GLY A 44 18.05 4.28 -14.18
CA GLY A 44 17.84 5.70 -14.43
C GLY A 44 18.97 6.29 -15.26
N MET A 45 18.61 7.26 -16.10
CA MET A 45 19.56 8.02 -16.92
C MET A 45 19.18 9.50 -16.87
N ILE A 46 20.20 10.36 -16.80
CA ILE A 46 20.05 11.81 -16.90
C ILE A 46 20.96 12.31 -18.01
N TYR A 47 20.37 12.98 -18.98
CA TYR A 47 21.09 13.71 -20.03
C TYR A 47 21.11 15.19 -19.71
N LYS A 48 22.30 15.80 -19.73
CA LYS A 48 22.51 17.22 -19.43
C LYS A 48 23.00 17.95 -20.67
N LEU A 49 22.27 19.00 -21.06
CA LEU A 49 22.65 19.88 -22.16
C LEU A 49 22.61 21.33 -21.64
N GLN A 50 23.77 21.89 -21.35
CA GLN A 50 23.89 23.23 -20.73
C GLN A 50 22.99 23.40 -19.50
N SER A 51 21.97 24.26 -19.58
CA SER A 51 20.98 24.52 -18.53
C SER A 51 19.81 23.52 -18.52
N PHE A 52 19.67 22.74 -19.60
CA PHE A 52 18.56 21.79 -19.77
C PHE A 52 18.97 20.37 -19.32
N ARG A 53 18.03 19.67 -18.68
CA ARG A 53 18.22 18.29 -18.23
C ARG A 53 17.00 17.46 -18.58
N LEU A 54 17.25 16.27 -19.11
CA LEU A 54 16.25 15.24 -19.35
C LEU A 54 16.59 14.03 -18.47
N GLY A 55 15.58 13.47 -17.86
CA GLY A 55 15.70 12.28 -17.03
C GLY A 55 14.70 11.21 -17.45
N VAL A 56 15.12 9.96 -17.38
CA VAL A 56 14.23 8.81 -17.45
C VAL A 56 14.59 7.85 -16.34
N SER A 57 13.59 7.30 -15.66
CA SER A 57 13.77 6.28 -14.64
C SER A 57 12.71 5.21 -14.79
N TYR A 58 13.14 3.95 -14.77
CA TYR A 58 12.27 2.78 -14.78
C TYR A 58 12.48 1.96 -13.52
N ASN A 59 11.38 1.72 -12.80
CA ASN A 59 11.32 0.79 -11.69
C ASN A 59 10.59 -0.47 -12.15
N SER A 60 11.29 -1.60 -12.14
CA SER A 60 10.66 -2.89 -12.46
C SER A 60 9.56 -3.21 -11.45
N PRO A 61 8.65 -4.14 -11.78
CA PRO A 61 7.81 -4.76 -10.76
C PRO A 61 8.68 -5.30 -9.64
N THR A 62 8.20 -5.17 -8.39
CA THR A 62 8.81 -5.84 -7.23
C THR A 62 8.11 -7.16 -7.03
N SER A 63 8.86 -8.26 -7.04
CA SER A 63 8.35 -9.55 -6.64
C SER A 63 8.57 -9.73 -5.15
N PHE A 64 7.48 -9.83 -4.40
CA PHE A 64 7.49 -10.11 -2.96
C PHE A 64 7.14 -11.58 -2.74
N ASP A 65 7.93 -12.26 -1.92
CA ASP A 65 7.58 -13.51 -1.27
C ASP A 65 7.00 -13.15 0.09
N ILE A 66 5.74 -13.52 0.35
CA ILE A 66 4.98 -13.10 1.53
C ILE A 66 4.51 -14.34 2.27
N GLU A 67 4.72 -14.34 3.58
CA GLU A 67 4.21 -15.29 4.54
C GLU A 67 3.27 -14.57 5.51
N GLU A 68 2.06 -15.09 5.69
CA GLU A 68 1.08 -14.59 6.66
C GLU A 68 0.72 -15.67 7.65
N GLU A 69 0.82 -15.33 8.93
CA GLU A 69 0.39 -16.16 10.05
C GLU A 69 -0.86 -15.53 10.67
N LEU A 70 -1.96 -16.27 10.66
CA LEU A 70 -3.22 -15.86 11.26
C LEU A 70 -3.48 -16.69 12.51
N THR A 71 -3.49 -16.06 13.68
CA THR A 71 -3.85 -16.66 14.95
C THR A 71 -5.18 -16.07 15.43
N GLN A 72 -6.11 -16.96 15.82
CA GLN A 72 -7.42 -16.56 16.30
C GLN A 72 -7.70 -17.22 17.65
N SER A 73 -8.33 -16.50 18.57
CA SER A 73 -8.83 -17.05 19.84
C SER A 73 -10.22 -16.51 20.15
N LEU A 74 -11.03 -17.33 20.77
CA LEU A 74 -12.36 -16.98 21.24
C LEU A 74 -12.49 -17.43 22.71
N GLU A 75 -12.80 -16.49 23.57
CA GLU A 75 -13.17 -16.76 24.96
C GLU A 75 -14.63 -16.38 25.17
N THR A 76 -15.40 -17.26 25.76
CA THR A 76 -16.80 -17.00 26.12
C THR A 76 -17.03 -17.31 27.59
N ASN A 77 -17.74 -16.41 28.28
CA ASN A 77 -18.26 -16.67 29.61
C ASN A 77 -19.76 -16.94 29.51
N SER A 78 -20.20 -17.99 30.15
CA SER A 78 -21.61 -18.37 30.19
C SER A 78 -22.07 -18.69 31.61
N VAL A 79 -23.38 -18.62 31.85
CA VAL A 79 -24.03 -18.95 33.10
C VAL A 79 -25.08 -20.03 32.81
N ASP A 80 -25.04 -21.12 33.59
CA ASP A 80 -26.07 -22.17 33.52
C ASP A 80 -27.37 -21.77 34.24
N LEU A 81 -28.38 -22.64 34.14
CA LEU A 81 -29.68 -22.43 34.79
C LEU A 81 -29.62 -22.43 36.30
N ASP A 82 -28.55 -22.99 36.88
CA ASP A 82 -28.30 -23.06 38.31
C ASP A 82 -27.45 -21.87 38.83
N GLY A 83 -27.05 -20.97 37.93
CA GLY A 83 -26.26 -19.76 38.21
C GLY A 83 -24.76 -20.01 38.33
N ASN A 84 -24.23 -21.14 37.84
CA ASN A 84 -22.80 -21.41 37.81
C ASN A 84 -22.16 -20.74 36.56
N ASN A 85 -20.99 -20.16 36.76
CA ASN A 85 -20.22 -19.54 35.68
C ASN A 85 -19.29 -20.56 35.01
N TYR A 86 -19.30 -20.55 33.68
CA TYR A 86 -18.39 -21.34 32.85
C TYR A 86 -17.58 -20.41 31.95
N VAL A 87 -16.32 -20.76 31.74
CA VAL A 87 -15.42 -20.07 30.82
C VAL A 87 -14.98 -21.09 29.81
N ASP A 88 -15.38 -20.88 28.55
CA ASP A 88 -14.94 -21.68 27.41
C ASP A 88 -13.92 -20.90 26.60
N ILE A 89 -12.76 -21.50 26.39
CA ILE A 89 -11.68 -20.92 25.58
C ILE A 89 -11.47 -21.82 24.37
N VAL A 90 -11.69 -21.25 23.21
CA VAL A 90 -11.30 -21.86 21.94
C VAL A 90 -10.06 -21.09 21.48
N ASP A 91 -8.91 -21.64 21.81
CA ASP A 91 -7.63 -21.15 21.32
C ASP A 91 -7.18 -22.16 20.26
N PRO A 92 -7.31 -21.82 18.97
CA PRO A 92 -6.90 -22.75 17.94
C PRO A 92 -5.39 -22.95 18.06
N ASP A 93 -4.98 -24.18 18.39
CA ASP A 93 -3.57 -24.62 18.25
C ASP A 93 -3.10 -24.56 16.77
N ILE A 94 -3.99 -24.15 15.89
CA ILE A 94 -3.74 -24.08 14.45
C ILE A 94 -3.51 -22.60 14.08
N ILE A 95 -2.26 -22.33 13.79
CA ILE A 95 -1.87 -21.11 13.09
C ILE A 95 -2.13 -21.38 11.61
N ASN A 96 -2.99 -20.56 10.99
CA ASN A 96 -3.16 -20.61 9.55
C ASN A 96 -1.99 -19.86 8.90
N ILE A 97 -1.20 -20.59 8.11
CA ILE A 97 -0.06 -20.03 7.37
C ILE A 97 -0.44 -19.93 5.90
N TYR A 98 -0.24 -18.77 5.31
CA TYR A 98 -0.48 -18.50 3.91
C TYR A 98 0.79 -17.99 3.26
N ASP A 99 1.31 -18.73 2.30
CA ASP A 99 2.47 -18.36 1.51
C ASP A 99 2.02 -17.95 0.10
N TYR A 100 2.41 -16.78 -0.33
CA TYR A 100 2.11 -16.32 -1.68
C TYR A 100 3.13 -15.30 -2.18
N LYS A 101 3.15 -15.13 -3.50
CA LYS A 101 3.94 -14.08 -4.14
C LYS A 101 3.04 -12.96 -4.61
N PHE A 102 3.45 -11.74 -4.33
CA PHE A 102 2.82 -10.54 -4.85
C PHE A 102 3.77 -9.81 -5.78
N VAL A 103 3.33 -9.52 -7.00
CA VAL A 103 4.08 -8.74 -7.99
C VAL A 103 3.46 -7.36 -8.07
N SER A 104 4.24 -6.34 -7.63
CA SER A 104 3.79 -4.95 -7.66
C SER A 104 3.79 -4.36 -9.08
N PRO A 105 3.08 -3.26 -9.32
CA PRO A 105 3.16 -2.52 -10.58
C PRO A 105 4.56 -2.00 -10.90
N SER A 106 4.88 -1.93 -12.19
CA SER A 106 6.06 -1.20 -12.67
C SER A 106 5.77 0.31 -12.76
N LYS A 107 6.83 1.11 -12.75
CA LYS A 107 6.77 2.56 -12.84
C LYS A 107 7.80 3.09 -13.83
N LEU A 108 7.35 3.99 -14.70
CA LEU A 108 8.21 4.72 -15.65
C LEU A 108 8.05 6.21 -15.41
N ILE A 109 9.17 6.93 -15.27
CA ILE A 109 9.18 8.37 -15.02
C ILE A 109 10.01 9.04 -16.09
N PHE A 110 9.45 10.09 -16.71
CA PHE A 110 10.15 11.03 -17.56
C PHE A 110 10.16 12.40 -16.89
N GLY A 111 11.34 12.98 -16.79
CA GLY A 111 11.52 14.30 -16.22
C GLY A 111 12.27 15.23 -17.15
N ALA A 112 11.90 16.51 -17.15
CA ALA A 112 12.62 17.57 -17.83
C ALA A 112 12.78 18.75 -16.89
N SER A 113 13.94 19.40 -16.91
CA SER A 113 14.17 20.62 -16.14
C SER A 113 15.08 21.58 -16.89
N ASN A 114 14.87 22.88 -16.67
CA ASN A 114 15.73 23.93 -17.18
C ASN A 114 16.07 24.93 -16.08
N ILE A 115 17.30 25.46 -16.16
CA ILE A 115 17.82 26.47 -15.25
C ILE A 115 18.04 27.76 -16.05
N PHE A 116 17.34 28.82 -15.67
CA PHE A 116 17.44 30.14 -16.27
C PHE A 116 18.28 31.06 -15.40
N ALA A 117 19.27 31.71 -16.02
CA ALA A 117 20.14 32.71 -15.38
C ALA A 117 20.76 32.25 -14.03
N ASN A 118 20.94 30.96 -13.80
CA ASN A 118 21.37 30.35 -12.54
C ASN A 118 20.51 30.70 -11.30
N MET A 119 19.33 31.26 -11.51
CA MET A 119 18.45 31.73 -10.43
C MET A 119 17.09 31.04 -10.45
N PHE A 120 16.54 30.76 -11.62
CA PHE A 120 15.20 30.19 -11.76
C PHE A 120 15.27 28.78 -12.33
N ILE A 121 14.68 27.82 -11.64
CA ILE A 121 14.57 26.42 -12.06
C ILE A 121 13.09 26.10 -12.29
N ILE A 122 12.80 25.47 -13.42
CA ILE A 122 11.51 24.83 -13.67
C ILE A 122 11.72 23.36 -13.95
N SER A 123 10.86 22.50 -13.42
CA SER A 123 10.88 21.05 -13.67
C SER A 123 9.47 20.54 -13.96
N ILE A 124 9.40 19.55 -14.83
CA ILE A 124 8.17 18.83 -15.17
C ILE A 124 8.50 17.35 -15.12
N ASP A 125 7.62 16.56 -14.47
CA ASP A 125 7.72 15.11 -14.42
C ASP A 125 6.39 14.48 -14.85
N ILE A 126 6.48 13.43 -15.66
CA ILE A 126 5.37 12.56 -16.05
C ILE A 126 5.72 11.16 -15.57
N GLN A 127 4.81 10.56 -14.78
CA GLN A 127 4.97 9.23 -14.22
C GLN A 127 3.84 8.32 -14.69
N SER A 128 4.19 7.21 -15.32
CA SER A 128 3.27 6.15 -15.69
C SER A 128 3.38 4.99 -14.70
N ASN A 129 2.24 4.56 -14.13
CA ASN A 129 2.16 3.43 -13.21
C ASN A 129 1.27 2.34 -13.81
N ASN A 130 1.76 1.11 -13.83
CA ASN A 130 1.08 -0.04 -14.42
C ASN A 130 0.25 -0.82 -13.38
N TYR A 131 -0.69 -0.16 -12.68
CA TYR A 131 -1.47 -0.79 -11.59
C TYR A 131 -2.26 -2.02 -12.03
N ARG A 132 -2.71 -2.05 -13.26
CA ARG A 132 -3.45 -3.19 -13.83
C ARG A 132 -2.65 -4.50 -13.85
N ASN A 133 -1.33 -4.42 -13.82
CA ASN A 133 -0.42 -5.58 -13.91
C ASN A 133 0.01 -6.14 -12.56
N GLY A 134 -0.49 -5.57 -11.45
CA GLY A 134 -0.31 -6.18 -10.14
C GLY A 134 -0.96 -7.56 -10.09
N ASN A 135 -0.25 -8.57 -9.58
CA ASN A 135 -0.81 -9.91 -9.51
C ASN A 135 -0.27 -10.73 -8.33
N PHE A 136 -1.09 -11.70 -7.92
CA PHE A 136 -0.76 -12.69 -6.90
C PHE A 136 -0.45 -14.05 -7.58
N LYS A 137 0.47 -14.79 -6.99
CA LYS A 137 0.86 -16.14 -7.42
C LYS A 137 1.02 -17.04 -6.21
N SER A 138 0.74 -18.32 -6.35
CA SER A 138 1.04 -19.34 -5.35
C SER A 138 1.98 -20.37 -5.93
N ASP A 139 2.86 -20.90 -5.09
CA ASP A 139 3.73 -22.03 -5.42
C ASP A 139 3.05 -23.38 -5.09
N TYR A 140 1.92 -23.37 -4.35
CA TYR A 140 1.25 -24.57 -3.81
C TYR A 140 -0.05 -24.95 -4.51
N GLY A 141 -0.30 -24.39 -5.71
CA GLY A 141 -1.47 -24.75 -6.52
C GLY A 141 -2.74 -23.96 -6.23
N ASP A 142 -2.74 -23.04 -5.27
CA ASP A 142 -3.85 -22.13 -5.05
C ASP A 142 -4.01 -21.19 -6.24
N SER A 143 -5.23 -21.03 -6.71
CA SER A 143 -5.48 -20.20 -7.87
C SER A 143 -5.91 -18.79 -7.46
N TYR A 144 -5.06 -17.81 -7.69
CA TYR A 144 -5.39 -16.39 -7.58
C TYR A 144 -6.03 -15.80 -8.86
N ALA A 145 -6.47 -16.65 -9.79
CA ALA A 145 -7.00 -16.19 -11.09
C ALA A 145 -8.17 -15.21 -10.95
N ASN A 146 -9.12 -15.46 -10.05
CA ASN A 146 -10.25 -14.57 -9.80
C ASN A 146 -9.81 -13.23 -9.21
N LEU A 147 -8.90 -13.25 -8.23
CA LEU A 147 -8.33 -12.03 -7.63
C LEU A 147 -7.56 -11.21 -8.66
N ASN A 148 -6.70 -11.84 -9.44
CA ASN A 148 -5.93 -11.17 -10.49
C ASN A 148 -6.83 -10.59 -11.58
N ARG A 149 -7.92 -11.29 -11.94
CA ARG A 149 -8.94 -10.77 -12.85
C ARG A 149 -9.62 -9.52 -12.24
N THR A 150 -10.04 -9.57 -10.98
CA THR A 150 -10.61 -8.43 -10.26
C THR A 150 -9.67 -7.22 -10.26
N ILE A 151 -8.37 -7.43 -10.03
CA ILE A 151 -7.35 -6.37 -10.11
C ILE A 151 -7.33 -5.77 -11.53
N SER A 152 -7.22 -6.58 -12.57
CA SER A 152 -7.13 -6.12 -13.96
C SER A 152 -8.41 -5.45 -14.47
N GLU A 153 -9.58 -5.84 -13.95
CA GLU A 153 -10.88 -5.27 -14.30
C GLU A 153 -11.13 -3.94 -13.58
N ASN A 154 -10.78 -3.82 -12.30
CA ASN A 154 -11.05 -2.65 -11.48
C ASN A 154 -9.94 -1.60 -11.46
N LEU A 155 -8.70 -2.00 -11.71
CA LEU A 155 -7.57 -1.07 -11.77
C LEU A 155 -7.24 -0.68 -13.22
N GLN A 156 -6.72 0.52 -13.37
CA GLN A 156 -6.20 1.07 -14.62
C GLN A 156 -4.77 1.54 -14.45
N ASN A 157 -4.06 1.65 -15.57
CA ASN A 157 -2.78 2.32 -15.58
C ASN A 157 -3.00 3.81 -15.43
N THR A 158 -2.14 4.48 -14.67
CA THR A 158 -2.26 5.91 -14.39
C THR A 158 -1.12 6.70 -15.00
N LEU A 159 -1.42 7.97 -15.33
CA LEU A 159 -0.47 8.96 -15.77
C LEU A 159 -0.51 10.15 -14.79
N ASP A 160 0.51 10.24 -13.97
CA ASP A 160 0.66 11.32 -13.00
C ASP A 160 1.50 12.44 -13.59
N PHE A 161 1.17 13.68 -13.26
CA PHE A 161 1.87 14.87 -13.72
C PHE A 161 2.30 15.73 -12.55
N SER A 162 3.54 16.23 -12.61
CA SER A 162 4.09 17.15 -11.61
C SER A 162 4.81 18.30 -12.30
N ILE A 163 4.67 19.51 -11.77
CA ILE A 163 5.45 20.67 -12.15
C ILE A 163 5.97 21.36 -10.89
N GLY A 164 7.24 21.74 -10.91
CA GLY A 164 7.90 22.43 -9.83
C GLY A 164 8.72 23.62 -10.31
N SER A 165 8.83 24.65 -9.48
CA SER A 165 9.69 25.80 -9.73
C SER A 165 10.42 26.24 -8.48
N GLU A 166 11.61 26.78 -8.65
CA GLU A 166 12.41 27.37 -7.59
C GLU A 166 13.05 28.66 -8.09
N LEU A 167 12.85 29.74 -7.37
CA LEU A 167 13.54 31.02 -7.58
C LEU A 167 14.51 31.28 -6.42
N ARG A 168 15.78 31.42 -6.75
CA ARG A 168 16.87 31.73 -5.79
C ARG A 168 17.28 33.19 -5.87
N LEU A 169 17.10 33.88 -4.77
CA LEU A 169 17.47 35.30 -4.60
C LEU A 169 18.48 35.41 -3.45
N ASN A 170 19.79 35.30 -3.78
CA ASN A 170 20.88 35.30 -2.80
C ASN A 170 20.66 34.22 -1.71
N SER A 171 20.27 34.63 -0.50
CA SER A 171 20.00 33.76 0.64
C SER A 171 18.55 33.28 0.76
N LEU A 172 17.66 33.74 -0.12
CA LEU A 172 16.25 33.38 -0.12
C LEU A 172 15.92 32.43 -1.28
N SER A 173 15.21 31.35 -1.03
CA SER A 173 14.70 30.44 -2.05
C SER A 173 13.18 30.33 -1.95
N LEU A 174 12.49 30.73 -3.01
CA LEU A 174 11.05 30.56 -3.15
C LEU A 174 10.74 29.32 -4.00
N ARG A 175 9.87 28.46 -3.52
CA ARG A 175 9.49 27.23 -4.22
C ARG A 175 7.99 27.14 -4.37
N ALA A 176 7.57 26.65 -5.54
CA ALA A 176 6.17 26.34 -5.81
C ALA A 176 6.08 25.02 -6.58
N GLY A 177 5.05 24.24 -6.28
CA GLY A 177 4.82 22.97 -6.94
C GLY A 177 3.33 22.64 -7.05
N PHE A 178 3.01 21.93 -8.14
CA PHE A 178 1.70 21.35 -8.39
C PHE A 178 1.86 19.91 -8.81
N LYS A 179 1.01 19.02 -8.29
CA LYS A 179 0.97 17.61 -8.64
C LYS A 179 -0.47 17.17 -8.86
N LYS A 180 -0.70 16.46 -9.96
CA LYS A 180 -1.95 15.78 -10.27
C LYS A 180 -1.68 14.29 -10.33
N LEU A 181 -2.41 13.52 -9.51
CA LEU A 181 -2.37 12.06 -9.47
C LEU A 181 -3.67 11.52 -10.05
N GLU A 182 -3.57 10.62 -11.00
CA GLU A 182 -4.71 9.91 -11.54
C GLU A 182 -5.14 8.77 -10.60
N ASN A 183 -6.45 8.56 -10.46
CA ASN A 183 -6.96 7.50 -9.62
C ASN A 183 -6.75 6.14 -10.30
N PRO A 184 -6.14 5.15 -9.61
CA PRO A 184 -5.96 3.82 -10.16
C PRO A 184 -7.26 3.02 -10.30
N TYR A 185 -8.36 3.41 -9.64
CA TYR A 185 -9.65 2.73 -9.75
C TYR A 185 -10.48 3.27 -10.90
N LYS A 186 -10.92 2.39 -11.80
CA LYS A 186 -11.75 2.75 -12.98
C LYS A 186 -13.09 3.37 -12.64
N ILE A 187 -13.67 3.04 -11.50
CA ILE A 187 -15.02 3.46 -11.08
C ILE A 187 -15.04 4.93 -10.62
N SER A 188 -13.89 5.50 -10.33
CA SER A 188 -13.77 6.86 -9.81
C SER A 188 -13.02 7.74 -10.80
N SER A 189 -13.70 8.74 -11.35
CA SER A 189 -13.09 9.79 -12.17
C SER A 189 -12.35 10.86 -11.37
N ASN A 190 -12.17 10.65 -10.06
CA ASN A 190 -11.55 11.62 -9.17
C ASN A 190 -10.02 11.64 -9.36
N TYR A 191 -9.48 12.85 -9.46
CA TYR A 191 -8.06 13.11 -9.44
C TYR A 191 -7.64 13.63 -8.08
N PHE A 192 -6.46 13.23 -7.62
CA PHE A 192 -5.86 13.83 -6.44
C PHE A 192 -4.93 14.96 -6.88
N THR A 193 -5.15 16.15 -6.37
CA THR A 193 -4.28 17.29 -6.63
C THR A 193 -3.62 17.76 -5.34
N SER A 194 -2.37 18.15 -5.41
CA SER A 194 -1.66 18.82 -4.32
C SER A 194 -0.90 20.03 -4.84
N THR A 195 -0.90 21.10 -4.05
CA THR A 195 -0.07 22.28 -4.26
C THR A 195 0.86 22.43 -3.08
N SER A 196 2.08 22.88 -3.33
CA SER A 196 3.07 23.16 -2.28
C SER A 196 3.69 24.53 -2.53
N LEU A 197 3.89 25.29 -1.45
CA LEU A 197 4.65 26.51 -1.41
C LEU A 197 5.72 26.37 -0.33
N GLY A 198 6.92 26.88 -0.59
CA GLY A 198 8.05 26.84 0.33
C GLY A 198 8.91 28.09 0.24
N LEU A 199 9.49 28.46 1.36
CA LEU A 199 10.48 29.54 1.52
C LEU A 199 11.84 28.94 1.79
#